data_d286f100723a27464127ae0fef8c8082
#
_entry.id   d286f100723a27464127ae0fef8c8082
#
_cell.length_a   1.000
_cell.length_b   1.000
_cell.length_c   1.000
_cell.angle_alpha   90.00
_cell.angle_beta   90.00
_cell.angle_gamma   90.00
#
_symmetry.space_group_name_H-M   'P 1'
#
loop_
_entity.id
_entity.type
_entity.pdbx_description
1 polymer ?
#
loop_
_entity_poly.entity_id
_entity_poly.type
_entity_poly.pdbx_seq_one_letter_code
_entity_poly.pdbx_strand_id
1 'polypeptide(L)'
;MKNCGLHFEIFIFCLCSFLSAFESSAQFVYQDRSFKETISKPEEKQLLFNIYNQDFFVDNEYTGVKTAGYTLPGFRLTPTLSYGISDNLFIEAGLSALRFHGAEHYPCIIYANLPDWKSYQYSKGLHLIPYFRAVWFINSYSSLTFGNIENLNSHFLPEPLYNFENTFASDPEAGLQLKINTKHNRTDIWLNWQSFVFGKDIHQEAFTLGINTQSRILFNNEKFELTFPLSALVQHLGGENLSGNFNTESWVNLSLGLKLARHIGKHMHISSGCDFLYYKSLSESTHMPFHEGWAYFPYIETSYKKFNIKLAFYDSKDFVSLLGSPHFNNFSTNTENLVFERATQYYLRAMYRQKIAKACSTDFYVQIFKQNRITGDRPGFEKVIRNGFLSFSIGVILNIDHSITLKHFTKKTNHPSTQAD
;
A
#
# COMPACT_ATOMS: atom_id res chain seq x y z
N MET A 1 19.98 -28.43 -7.63
CA MET A 1 20.48 -27.23 -6.94
C MET A 1 21.67 -26.52 -7.64
N LYS A 2 22.11 -26.91 -8.84
CA LYS A 2 23.26 -26.27 -9.54
C LYS A 2 22.88 -25.20 -10.58
N ASN A 3 21.63 -25.05 -10.98
CA ASN A 3 21.22 -24.11 -12.04
C ASN A 3 20.66 -22.77 -11.53
N CYS A 4 20.37 -22.61 -10.23
CA CYS A 4 19.81 -21.38 -9.69
C CYS A 4 20.84 -20.23 -9.60
N GLY A 5 22.14 -20.56 -9.45
CA GLY A 5 23.22 -19.55 -9.40
C GLY A 5 23.46 -18.82 -10.71
N LEU A 6 23.38 -19.54 -11.83
CA LEU A 6 23.69 -18.98 -13.16
C LEU A 6 22.63 -17.96 -13.64
N HIS A 7 21.37 -18.20 -13.33
CA HIS A 7 20.28 -17.25 -13.66
C HIS A 7 20.32 -15.98 -12.82
N PHE A 8 20.77 -16.08 -11.58
CA PHE A 8 20.94 -14.92 -10.69
C PHE A 8 22.11 -14.03 -11.12
N GLU A 9 23.23 -14.62 -11.55
CA GLU A 9 24.40 -13.85 -12.07
C GLU A 9 24.08 -13.18 -13.40
N ILE A 10 23.36 -13.83 -14.31
CA ILE A 10 22.92 -13.25 -15.59
C ILE A 10 21.96 -12.09 -15.35
N PHE A 11 21.04 -12.23 -14.40
CA PHE A 11 20.09 -11.17 -14.03
C PHE A 11 20.80 -9.95 -13.44
N ILE A 12 21.77 -10.15 -12.54
CA ILE A 12 22.58 -9.06 -11.99
C ILE A 12 23.40 -8.38 -13.09
N PHE A 13 23.99 -9.14 -14.02
CA PHE A 13 24.78 -8.58 -15.12
C PHE A 13 23.92 -7.77 -16.10
N CYS A 14 22.72 -8.24 -16.44
CA CYS A 14 21.76 -7.49 -17.24
C CYS A 14 21.29 -6.23 -16.52
N LEU A 15 21.03 -6.30 -15.22
CA LEU A 15 20.64 -5.16 -14.40
C LEU A 15 21.74 -4.09 -14.35
N CYS A 16 23.00 -4.52 -14.16
CA CYS A 16 24.17 -3.62 -14.16
C CYS A 16 24.43 -2.98 -15.54
N SER A 17 24.20 -3.71 -16.62
CA SER A 17 24.37 -3.20 -17.99
C SER A 17 23.30 -2.18 -18.39
N PHE A 18 22.07 -2.32 -17.88
CA PHE A 18 21.00 -1.33 -18.05
C PHE A 18 21.24 -0.03 -17.26
N LEU A 19 21.96 -0.11 -16.14
CA LEU A 19 22.23 1.02 -15.26
C LEU A 19 23.22 2.05 -15.81
N SER A 20 24.02 1.69 -16.83
CA SER A 20 25.07 2.56 -17.38
C SER A 20 24.64 3.49 -18.53
N ALA A 21 23.40 3.38 -19.03
CA ALA A 21 23.04 3.94 -20.33
C ALA A 21 22.30 5.28 -20.35
N PHE A 22 21.78 5.84 -19.22
CA PHE A 22 21.01 7.09 -19.27
C PHE A 22 21.25 8.02 -18.07
N GLU A 23 21.88 9.16 -18.31
CA GLU A 23 21.85 10.34 -17.44
C GLU A 23 20.52 11.08 -17.60
N SER A 24 19.45 10.52 -17.06
CA SER A 24 18.21 11.25 -16.87
C SER A 24 18.03 11.47 -15.36
N SER A 25 17.88 12.73 -14.95
CA SER A 25 17.69 13.15 -13.57
C SER A 25 16.29 12.79 -13.03
N ALA A 26 15.95 11.50 -12.99
CA ALA A 26 14.83 11.04 -12.21
C ALA A 26 15.32 10.91 -10.77
N GLN A 27 15.01 11.90 -9.96
CA GLN A 27 15.11 11.79 -8.51
C GLN A 27 13.98 10.84 -8.03
N PHE A 28 14.31 9.88 -7.15
CA PHE A 28 13.36 9.56 -6.12
C PHE A 28 13.08 10.90 -5.45
N VAL A 29 11.99 11.53 -5.82
CA VAL A 29 11.48 12.63 -5.03
C VAL A 29 11.06 11.93 -3.74
N TYR A 30 11.99 11.97 -2.80
CA TYR A 30 11.69 11.59 -1.45
C TYR A 30 10.54 12.51 -1.04
N GLN A 31 9.33 11.97 -1.09
CA GLN A 31 8.08 12.69 -0.79
C GLN A 31 8.10 13.31 0.61
N ASP A 32 9.14 13.02 1.38
CA ASP A 32 9.32 13.41 2.76
C ASP A 32 9.93 14.80 2.99
N ARG A 33 10.49 15.47 1.97
CA ARG A 33 11.04 16.84 2.18
C ARG A 33 9.98 17.90 2.45
N SER A 34 8.79 17.68 1.92
CA SER A 34 7.64 18.46 2.33
C SER A 34 6.49 17.48 2.53
N PHE A 35 5.85 17.48 3.68
CA PHE A 35 4.57 16.80 3.86
C PHE A 35 3.48 17.35 2.92
N LYS A 36 3.87 18.15 1.94
CA LYS A 36 2.97 18.76 0.98
C LYS A 36 2.80 17.80 -0.20
N GLU A 37 1.78 16.99 -0.17
CA GLU A 37 1.29 16.29 -1.36
C GLU A 37 0.67 17.30 -2.33
N THR A 38 1.09 17.23 -3.59
CA THR A 38 0.43 18.00 -4.64
C THR A 38 -0.48 17.01 -5.38
N ILE A 39 -1.76 17.01 -5.02
CA ILE A 39 -2.77 16.33 -5.81
C ILE A 39 -2.94 17.14 -7.09
N SER A 40 -2.76 16.50 -8.24
CA SER A 40 -3.13 17.09 -9.53
C SER A 40 -4.64 17.32 -9.52
N LYS A 41 -5.08 18.57 -9.49
CA LYS A 41 -6.49 18.93 -9.50
C LYS A 41 -6.81 19.75 -10.72
N PRO A 42 -8.02 19.60 -11.30
CA PRO A 42 -8.50 20.51 -12.32
C PRO A 42 -8.72 21.90 -11.74
N GLU A 43 -8.53 22.94 -12.56
CA GLU A 43 -8.94 24.29 -12.23
C GLU A 43 -10.47 24.41 -12.20
N GLU A 44 -11.02 25.50 -11.62
CA GLU A 44 -12.48 25.75 -11.68
C GLU A 44 -12.97 25.70 -13.14
N LYS A 45 -14.02 24.94 -13.40
CA LYS A 45 -14.63 24.74 -14.72
C LYS A 45 -13.73 24.09 -15.77
N GLN A 46 -12.66 23.46 -15.37
CA GLN A 46 -11.80 22.66 -16.24
C GLN A 46 -12.25 21.20 -16.23
N LEU A 47 -12.32 20.60 -17.41
CA LEU A 47 -12.55 19.17 -17.60
C LEU A 47 -11.26 18.53 -18.08
N LEU A 48 -10.77 17.53 -17.32
CA LEU A 48 -9.60 16.73 -17.63
C LEU A 48 -10.01 15.29 -17.94
N PHE A 49 -9.29 14.67 -18.85
CA PHE A 49 -9.25 13.22 -19.00
C PHE A 49 -7.94 12.72 -18.39
N ASN A 50 -8.03 11.79 -17.44
CA ASN A 50 -6.88 11.22 -16.78
C ASN A 50 -6.76 9.75 -17.12
N ILE A 51 -5.52 9.27 -17.23
CA ILE A 51 -5.19 7.86 -17.40
C ILE A 51 -4.19 7.50 -16.30
N TYR A 52 -4.62 6.65 -15.37
CA TYR A 52 -3.75 6.00 -14.40
C TYR A 52 -3.60 4.54 -14.81
N ASN A 53 -2.39 4.12 -15.08
CA ASN A 53 -2.11 2.73 -15.43
C ASN A 53 -0.90 2.22 -14.66
N GLN A 54 -1.00 0.99 -14.18
CA GLN A 54 0.10 0.23 -13.58
C GLN A 54 0.13 -1.14 -14.23
N ASP A 55 1.14 -1.39 -15.08
CA ASP A 55 1.45 -2.74 -15.56
C ASP A 55 2.49 -3.34 -14.64
N PHE A 56 2.29 -4.54 -14.16
CA PHE A 56 3.20 -5.16 -13.21
C PHE A 56 3.50 -6.60 -13.54
N PHE A 57 4.73 -6.98 -13.21
CA PHE A 57 5.20 -8.35 -13.18
C PHE A 57 5.94 -8.57 -11.87
N VAL A 58 5.42 -9.46 -11.04
CA VAL A 58 5.98 -9.77 -9.73
C VAL A 58 6.19 -11.27 -9.63
N ASP A 59 7.36 -11.66 -9.18
CA ASP A 59 7.72 -13.04 -8.90
C ASP A 59 8.03 -13.20 -7.42
N ASN A 60 7.15 -13.91 -6.72
CA ASN A 60 7.18 -14.15 -5.28
C ASN A 60 7.68 -15.56 -5.00
N GLU A 61 8.99 -15.71 -4.82
CA GLU A 61 9.66 -16.99 -4.50
C GLU A 61 9.64 -17.23 -2.99
N TYR A 62 8.52 -17.72 -2.49
CA TYR A 62 8.29 -17.99 -1.08
C TYR A 62 8.42 -19.48 -0.79
N THR A 63 8.97 -19.83 0.38
CA THR A 63 9.26 -21.21 0.75
C THR A 63 8.03 -22.07 1.12
N GLY A 64 6.85 -21.45 1.20
CA GLY A 64 5.62 -22.12 1.59
C GLY A 64 5.45 -22.34 3.10
N VAL A 65 6.43 -21.99 3.93
CA VAL A 65 6.32 -22.17 5.40
C VAL A 65 5.31 -21.17 5.99
N LYS A 66 5.47 -19.89 5.69
CA LYS A 66 4.51 -18.85 6.14
C LYS A 66 3.43 -18.59 5.09
N THR A 67 3.81 -18.56 3.82
CA THR A 67 2.91 -18.30 2.70
C THR A 67 3.44 -18.96 1.44
N ALA A 68 2.55 -19.33 0.52
CA ALA A 68 2.92 -19.88 -0.78
C ALA A 68 3.50 -18.79 -1.69
N GLY A 69 4.44 -19.18 -2.56
CA GLY A 69 4.93 -18.33 -3.63
C GLY A 69 3.97 -18.30 -4.82
N TYR A 70 4.04 -17.25 -5.62
CA TYR A 70 3.25 -17.07 -6.84
C TYR A 70 3.88 -16.04 -7.75
N THR A 71 3.68 -16.17 -9.06
CA THR A 71 4.04 -15.14 -10.04
C THR A 71 2.79 -14.37 -10.42
N LEU A 72 2.87 -13.05 -10.42
CA LEU A 72 1.74 -12.14 -10.61
C LEU A 72 2.02 -11.16 -11.75
N PRO A 73 1.73 -11.53 -13.01
CA PRO A 73 1.66 -10.59 -14.13
C PRO A 73 0.26 -10.01 -14.25
N GLY A 74 0.17 -8.69 -14.39
CA GLY A 74 -1.13 -8.04 -14.50
C GLY A 74 -1.07 -6.58 -14.83
N PHE A 75 -2.24 -5.96 -14.91
CA PHE A 75 -2.36 -4.51 -15.04
C PHE A 75 -3.56 -3.97 -14.27
N ARG A 76 -3.47 -2.73 -13.85
CA ARG A 76 -4.58 -1.93 -13.34
C ARG A 76 -4.65 -0.64 -14.17
N LEU A 77 -5.74 -0.44 -14.90
CA LEU A 77 -5.99 0.73 -15.75
C LEU A 77 -7.22 1.47 -15.23
N THR A 78 -7.08 2.77 -14.95
CA THR A 78 -8.16 3.61 -14.43
C THR A 78 -8.28 4.89 -15.26
N PRO A 79 -9.01 4.87 -16.39
CA PRO A 79 -9.37 6.06 -17.11
C PRO A 79 -10.49 6.82 -16.38
N THR A 80 -10.31 8.13 -16.21
CA THR A 80 -11.28 8.98 -15.51
C THR A 80 -11.48 10.32 -16.19
N LEU A 81 -12.63 10.94 -15.92
CA LEU A 81 -12.91 12.34 -16.20
C LEU A 81 -12.95 13.09 -14.86
N SER A 82 -12.20 14.15 -14.73
CA SER A 82 -12.25 15.03 -13.56
C SER A 82 -12.71 16.43 -13.95
N TYR A 83 -13.57 17.01 -13.10
CA TYR A 83 -14.16 18.34 -13.32
C TYR A 83 -14.01 19.20 -12.08
N GLY A 84 -13.40 20.37 -12.23
CA GLY A 84 -13.30 21.39 -11.19
C GLY A 84 -14.62 22.12 -11.01
N ILE A 85 -15.32 21.84 -9.90
CA ILE A 85 -16.58 22.55 -9.55
C ILE A 85 -16.28 23.97 -9.06
N SER A 86 -15.23 24.08 -8.25
CA SER A 86 -14.71 25.33 -7.71
C SER A 86 -13.20 25.22 -7.45
N ASP A 87 -12.55 26.26 -6.99
CA ASP A 87 -11.12 26.26 -6.65
C ASP A 87 -10.76 25.24 -5.57
N ASN A 88 -11.72 24.80 -4.76
CA ASN A 88 -11.49 23.91 -3.64
C ASN A 88 -12.27 22.57 -3.71
N LEU A 89 -13.02 22.34 -4.77
CA LEU A 89 -13.82 21.11 -4.95
C LEU A 89 -13.72 20.61 -6.38
N PHE A 90 -13.35 19.35 -6.55
CA PHE A 90 -13.50 18.64 -7.82
C PHE A 90 -14.13 17.27 -7.63
N ILE A 91 -14.72 16.77 -8.71
CA ILE A 91 -15.22 15.40 -8.84
C ILE A 91 -14.43 14.67 -9.91
N GLU A 92 -14.30 13.37 -9.75
CA GLU A 92 -13.69 12.48 -10.72
C GLU A 92 -14.51 11.22 -10.82
N ALA A 93 -14.78 10.79 -12.06
CA ALA A 93 -15.55 9.59 -12.34
C ALA A 93 -14.94 8.81 -13.50
N GLY A 94 -15.01 7.49 -13.45
CA GLY A 94 -14.46 6.60 -14.46
C GLY A 94 -14.68 5.14 -14.15
N LEU A 95 -13.74 4.32 -14.59
CA LEU A 95 -13.74 2.87 -14.35
C LEU A 95 -12.33 2.43 -13.93
N SER A 96 -12.24 1.45 -13.04
CA SER A 96 -10.99 0.75 -12.75
C SER A 96 -11.07 -0.66 -13.28
N ALA A 97 -10.12 -1.03 -14.12
CA ALA A 97 -9.98 -2.34 -14.73
C ALA A 97 -8.73 -3.02 -14.19
N LEU A 98 -8.89 -4.16 -13.50
CA LEU A 98 -7.80 -4.96 -12.98
C LEU A 98 -7.83 -6.34 -13.61
N ARG A 99 -6.67 -6.83 -14.06
CA ARG A 99 -6.53 -8.16 -14.61
C ARG A 99 -5.20 -8.79 -14.23
N PHE A 100 -5.26 -10.05 -13.83
CA PHE A 100 -4.11 -10.93 -13.65
C PHE A 100 -4.04 -11.94 -14.78
N HIS A 101 -2.84 -12.15 -15.35
CA HIS A 101 -2.63 -13.16 -16.38
C HIS A 101 -2.23 -14.48 -15.73
N GLY A 102 -2.94 -15.57 -16.08
CA GLY A 102 -2.66 -16.91 -15.58
C GLY A 102 -3.14 -17.21 -14.15
N ALA A 103 -3.75 -16.25 -13.44
CA ALA A 103 -4.31 -16.48 -12.11
C ALA A 103 -5.74 -17.04 -12.19
N GLU A 104 -6.06 -17.99 -11.31
CA GLU A 104 -7.45 -18.50 -11.14
C GLU A 104 -8.20 -17.78 -10.02
N HIS A 105 -7.46 -17.20 -9.05
CA HIS A 105 -8.02 -16.51 -7.90
C HIS A 105 -7.39 -15.12 -7.76
N TYR A 106 -8.12 -14.25 -7.10
CA TYR A 106 -7.63 -12.92 -6.75
C TYR A 106 -6.51 -13.06 -5.69
N PRO A 107 -5.28 -12.65 -5.98
CA PRO A 107 -4.13 -12.96 -5.13
C PRO A 107 -3.97 -12.02 -3.94
N CYS A 108 -4.76 -10.95 -3.85
CA CYS A 108 -4.59 -9.95 -2.80
C CYS A 108 -4.99 -10.49 -1.43
N ILE A 109 -4.03 -10.51 -0.52
CA ILE A 109 -4.20 -11.04 0.83
C ILE A 109 -5.17 -10.22 1.70
N ILE A 110 -5.40 -8.95 1.36
CA ILE A 110 -6.35 -8.08 2.08
C ILE A 110 -7.76 -8.68 2.15
N TYR A 111 -8.09 -9.56 1.20
CA TYR A 111 -9.38 -10.24 1.12
C TYR A 111 -9.35 -11.66 1.67
N ALA A 112 -8.18 -12.15 2.11
CA ALA A 112 -8.05 -13.52 2.62
C ALA A 112 -8.83 -13.76 3.92
N ASN A 113 -9.11 -12.70 4.66
CA ASN A 113 -9.87 -12.74 5.90
C ASN A 113 -11.39 -12.65 5.69
N LEU A 114 -11.86 -12.48 4.45
CA LEU A 114 -13.28 -12.48 4.12
C LEU A 114 -13.71 -13.92 3.81
N PRO A 115 -14.46 -14.63 4.71
CA PRO A 115 -14.64 -16.07 4.64
C PRO A 115 -15.27 -16.55 3.33
N ASP A 116 -16.13 -15.74 2.72
CA ASP A 116 -16.88 -16.09 1.52
C ASP A 116 -16.65 -15.16 0.34
N TRP A 117 -15.66 -14.29 0.44
CA TRP A 117 -15.32 -13.39 -0.65
C TRP A 117 -14.59 -14.07 -1.82
N LYS A 118 -14.88 -15.32 -2.01
CA LYS A 118 -14.58 -16.10 -3.22
C LYS A 118 -15.57 -15.74 -4.32
N SER A 119 -15.96 -14.46 -4.40
CA SER A 119 -16.96 -14.10 -5.37
C SER A 119 -16.44 -14.40 -6.77
N TYR A 120 -17.28 -15.02 -7.56
CA TYR A 120 -17.06 -15.44 -8.93
C TYR A 120 -16.40 -14.36 -9.81
N GLN A 121 -16.64 -13.10 -9.53
CA GLN A 121 -16.10 -11.96 -10.26
C GLN A 121 -14.58 -11.77 -10.10
N TYR A 122 -13.97 -12.33 -9.07
CA TYR A 122 -12.53 -12.20 -8.79
C TYR A 122 -11.70 -13.41 -9.21
N SER A 123 -12.34 -14.48 -9.67
CA SER A 123 -11.63 -15.71 -9.97
C SER A 123 -11.04 -15.77 -11.38
N LYS A 124 -11.62 -15.08 -12.36
CA LYS A 124 -11.16 -15.12 -13.77
C LYS A 124 -11.52 -13.84 -14.52
N GLY A 125 -10.64 -13.43 -15.45
CA GLY A 125 -10.94 -12.39 -16.43
C GLY A 125 -10.60 -10.98 -15.98
N LEU A 126 -11.35 -10.02 -16.54
CA LEU A 126 -11.22 -8.61 -16.26
C LEU A 126 -12.14 -8.23 -15.12
N HIS A 127 -11.57 -7.74 -14.01
CA HIS A 127 -12.33 -7.15 -12.93
C HIS A 127 -12.55 -5.66 -13.23
N LEU A 128 -13.79 -5.27 -13.45
CA LEU A 128 -14.18 -3.92 -13.83
C LEU A 128 -15.10 -3.34 -12.76
N ILE A 129 -14.67 -2.26 -12.13
CA ILE A 129 -15.45 -1.58 -11.09
C ILE A 129 -15.61 -0.09 -11.41
N PRO A 130 -16.75 0.52 -11.05
CA PRO A 130 -16.92 1.96 -11.12
C PRO A 130 -15.88 2.67 -10.25
N TYR A 131 -15.36 3.78 -10.77
CA TYR A 131 -14.48 4.68 -10.04
C TYR A 131 -15.15 6.03 -9.89
N PHE A 132 -15.25 6.52 -8.66
CA PHE A 132 -15.80 7.84 -8.37
C PHE A 132 -15.15 8.41 -7.12
N ARG A 133 -14.78 9.69 -7.18
CA ARG A 133 -14.40 10.46 -5.97
C ARG A 133 -14.82 11.92 -6.08
N ALA A 134 -15.10 12.50 -4.92
CA ALA A 134 -15.17 13.94 -4.71
C ALA A 134 -14.09 14.36 -3.75
N VAL A 135 -13.28 15.34 -4.11
CA VAL A 135 -12.18 15.85 -3.27
C VAL A 135 -12.44 17.30 -2.94
N TRP A 136 -12.57 17.57 -1.65
CA TRP A 136 -12.74 18.90 -1.10
C TRP A 136 -11.49 19.35 -0.35
N PHE A 137 -10.83 20.39 -0.83
CA PHE A 137 -9.75 21.07 -0.14
C PHE A 137 -10.34 22.04 0.87
N ILE A 138 -10.43 21.62 2.15
CA ILE A 138 -10.97 22.42 3.24
C ILE A 138 -10.14 23.71 3.41
N ASN A 139 -8.83 23.56 3.25
CA ASN A 139 -7.84 24.65 3.25
C ASN A 139 -6.55 24.19 2.55
N SER A 140 -5.48 24.98 2.62
CA SER A 140 -4.17 24.68 2.02
C SER A 140 -3.44 23.46 2.64
N TYR A 141 -3.90 22.95 3.77
CA TYR A 141 -3.27 21.85 4.50
C TYR A 141 -4.14 20.61 4.58
N SER A 142 -5.45 20.72 4.34
CA SER A 142 -6.41 19.66 4.61
C SER A 142 -7.30 19.39 3.41
N SER A 143 -7.49 18.13 3.10
CA SER A 143 -8.43 17.65 2.08
C SER A 143 -9.27 16.50 2.60
N LEU A 144 -10.53 16.46 2.17
CA LEU A 144 -11.48 15.40 2.44
C LEU A 144 -11.88 14.76 1.12
N THR A 145 -11.73 13.44 1.03
CA THR A 145 -12.09 12.65 -0.13
C THR A 145 -13.26 11.74 0.21
N PHE A 146 -14.29 11.71 -0.63
CA PHE A 146 -15.41 10.77 -0.61
C PHE A 146 -15.34 9.89 -1.85
N GLY A 147 -15.60 8.59 -1.72
CA GLY A 147 -15.52 7.61 -2.80
C GLY A 147 -14.16 6.94 -2.85
N ASN A 148 -13.54 6.80 -4.01
CA ASN A 148 -12.24 6.16 -4.10
C ASN A 148 -11.15 7.02 -3.44
N ILE A 149 -10.43 6.42 -2.51
CA ILE A 149 -9.38 7.04 -1.69
C ILE A 149 -7.98 6.68 -2.21
N GLU A 150 -6.96 7.36 -1.72
CA GLU A 150 -5.58 7.19 -2.18
C GLU A 150 -4.77 6.31 -1.24
N ASN A 151 -4.17 5.23 -1.77
CA ASN A 151 -3.32 4.29 -1.03
C ASN A 151 -1.93 4.08 -1.66
N LEU A 152 -1.55 4.83 -2.70
CA LEU A 152 -0.29 4.64 -3.42
C LEU A 152 0.97 4.75 -2.55
N ASN A 153 0.87 5.44 -1.42
CA ASN A 153 1.93 5.58 -0.42
C ASN A 153 1.74 4.63 0.77
N SER A 154 0.91 3.58 0.62
CA SER A 154 0.60 2.61 1.69
C SER A 154 0.08 3.28 2.97
N HIS A 155 -0.63 4.42 2.85
CA HIS A 155 -1.07 5.28 3.96
C HIS A 155 0.06 5.67 4.92
N PHE A 156 1.32 5.64 4.45
CA PHE A 156 2.53 5.85 5.25
C PHE A 156 2.71 4.87 6.42
N LEU A 157 2.04 3.74 6.36
CA LEU A 157 2.18 2.67 7.34
C LEU A 157 3.54 1.98 7.22
N PRO A 158 4.11 1.45 8.32
CA PRO A 158 5.29 0.60 8.25
C PRO A 158 4.99 -0.71 7.51
N GLU A 159 6.00 -1.31 6.87
CA GLU A 159 5.85 -2.52 6.05
C GLU A 159 5.18 -3.69 6.78
N PRO A 160 5.38 -3.92 8.09
CA PRO A 160 4.63 -4.95 8.78
C PRO A 160 3.12 -4.70 8.87
N LEU A 161 2.64 -3.48 8.66
CA LEU A 161 1.22 -3.14 8.74
C LEU A 161 0.54 -2.96 7.39
N TYR A 162 1.29 -2.82 6.29
CA TYR A 162 0.71 -2.69 4.96
C TYR A 162 1.60 -3.33 3.90
N ASN A 163 1.05 -4.31 3.17
CA ASN A 163 1.77 -4.94 2.06
C ASN A 163 1.83 -4.01 0.85
N PHE A 164 3.04 -3.76 0.35
CA PHE A 164 3.27 -2.93 -0.83
C PHE A 164 2.49 -3.42 -2.07
N GLU A 165 2.30 -4.73 -2.21
CA GLU A 165 1.53 -5.34 -3.31
C GLU A 165 0.08 -4.81 -3.37
N ASN A 166 -0.51 -4.44 -2.23
CA ASN A 166 -1.87 -3.87 -2.19
C ASN A 166 -1.97 -2.53 -2.94
N THR A 167 -0.87 -1.82 -3.18
CA THR A 167 -0.90 -0.54 -3.90
C THR A 167 -1.17 -0.68 -5.40
N PHE A 168 -0.98 -1.86 -5.99
CA PHE A 168 -1.17 -2.11 -7.42
C PHE A 168 -2.00 -3.36 -7.73
N ALA A 169 -2.03 -4.35 -6.85
CA ALA A 169 -2.70 -5.64 -7.07
C ALA A 169 -4.05 -5.79 -6.34
N SER A 170 -4.58 -4.73 -5.74
CA SER A 170 -5.90 -4.71 -5.13
C SER A 170 -6.85 -3.76 -5.87
N ASP A 171 -8.13 -3.88 -5.56
CA ASP A 171 -9.12 -2.89 -5.97
C ASP A 171 -8.75 -1.51 -5.40
N PRO A 172 -9.12 -0.42 -6.09
CA PRO A 172 -9.04 0.90 -5.50
C PRO A 172 -9.85 0.95 -4.21
N GLU A 173 -9.20 1.36 -3.13
CA GLU A 173 -9.87 1.55 -1.85
C GLU A 173 -10.99 2.59 -1.98
N ALA A 174 -12.11 2.39 -1.27
CA ALA A 174 -13.27 3.27 -1.37
C ALA A 174 -13.90 3.54 -0.01
N GLY A 175 -14.30 4.79 0.23
CA GLY A 175 -14.95 5.24 1.45
C GLY A 175 -14.71 6.70 1.74
N LEU A 176 -13.95 7.01 2.78
CA LEU A 176 -13.70 8.37 3.26
C LEU A 176 -12.21 8.53 3.61
N GLN A 177 -11.60 9.65 3.24
CA GLN A 177 -10.22 9.94 3.61
C GLN A 177 -10.02 11.42 3.95
N LEU A 178 -9.49 11.69 5.13
CA LEU A 178 -9.06 13.02 5.57
C LEU A 178 -7.53 13.07 5.61
N LYS A 179 -6.93 13.94 4.82
CA LYS A 179 -5.49 14.22 4.86
C LYS A 179 -5.22 15.60 5.44
N ILE A 180 -4.22 15.68 6.32
CA ILE A 180 -3.72 16.92 6.89
C ILE A 180 -2.20 16.95 6.73
N ASN A 181 -1.69 17.88 5.92
CA ASN A 181 -0.29 17.98 5.56
C ASN A 181 0.25 19.38 5.86
N THR A 182 0.91 19.53 7.00
CA THR A 182 1.59 20.78 7.41
C THR A 182 3.11 20.61 7.32
N LYS A 183 3.87 21.66 7.64
CA LYS A 183 5.33 21.57 7.72
C LYS A 183 5.80 20.55 8.77
N HIS A 184 5.07 20.38 9.87
CA HIS A 184 5.50 19.59 11.03
C HIS A 184 4.66 18.36 11.31
N ASN A 185 3.53 18.23 10.61
CA ASN A 185 2.62 17.10 10.80
C ASN A 185 2.04 16.63 9.47
N ARG A 186 1.99 15.33 9.28
CA ARG A 186 1.24 14.65 8.23
C ARG A 186 0.31 13.66 8.90
N THR A 187 -0.98 13.73 8.56
CA THR A 187 -2.00 12.82 9.06
C THR A 187 -2.84 12.32 7.90
N ASP A 188 -3.05 11.02 7.85
CA ASP A 188 -3.97 10.33 6.95
C ASP A 188 -4.95 9.54 7.82
N ILE A 189 -6.24 9.83 7.72
CA ILE A 189 -7.33 9.11 8.39
C ILE A 189 -8.24 8.60 7.30
N TRP A 190 -8.51 7.29 7.26
CA TRP A 190 -9.32 6.72 6.21
C TRP A 190 -10.24 5.63 6.71
N LEU A 191 -11.33 5.47 5.99
CA LEU A 191 -12.23 4.33 6.03
C LEU A 191 -12.23 3.71 4.64
N ASN A 192 -11.81 2.44 4.54
CA ASN A 192 -11.95 1.63 3.34
C ASN A 192 -13.06 0.63 3.54
N TRP A 193 -14.16 0.78 2.80
CA TRP A 193 -15.31 -0.11 2.84
C TRP A 193 -15.12 -1.22 1.81
N GLN A 194 -14.69 -2.40 2.27
CA GLN A 194 -14.28 -3.50 1.41
C GLN A 194 -15.45 -4.34 0.92
N SER A 195 -16.46 -4.52 1.76
CA SER A 195 -17.67 -5.28 1.45
C SER A 195 -18.86 -4.73 2.22
N PHE A 196 -20.00 -4.58 1.56
CA PHE A 196 -21.27 -4.21 2.20
C PHE A 196 -22.30 -5.33 2.02
N VAL A 197 -23.33 -5.36 2.87
CA VAL A 197 -24.30 -6.43 2.95
C VAL A 197 -25.70 -5.89 2.72
N PHE A 198 -26.43 -6.52 1.79
CA PHE A 198 -27.89 -6.38 1.69
C PHE A 198 -28.57 -7.58 2.34
N GLY A 199 -29.81 -7.40 2.77
CA GLY A 199 -30.60 -8.51 3.33
C GLY A 199 -30.68 -9.68 2.35
N LYS A 200 -30.20 -10.88 2.76
CA LYS A 200 -30.02 -12.15 2.05
C LYS A 200 -28.65 -12.39 1.40
N ASP A 201 -27.71 -11.50 1.54
CA ASP A 201 -26.33 -11.79 1.12
C ASP A 201 -25.72 -12.88 2.03
N ILE A 202 -24.78 -13.66 1.46
CA ILE A 202 -24.13 -14.79 2.14
C ILE A 202 -22.72 -14.44 2.66
N HIS A 203 -22.26 -13.21 2.42
CA HIS A 203 -20.95 -12.72 2.85
C HIS A 203 -21.08 -11.69 3.97
N GLN A 204 -20.04 -11.53 4.74
CA GLN A 204 -19.99 -10.55 5.81
C GLN A 204 -19.66 -9.14 5.30
N GLU A 205 -20.18 -8.14 6.00
CA GLU A 205 -19.69 -6.77 5.90
C GLU A 205 -18.23 -6.72 6.31
N ALA A 206 -17.42 -5.93 5.58
CA ALA A 206 -16.01 -5.75 5.89
C ALA A 206 -15.57 -4.32 5.64
N PHE A 207 -14.88 -3.75 6.60
CA PHE A 207 -14.22 -2.46 6.42
C PHE A 207 -12.93 -2.37 7.22
N THR A 208 -12.06 -1.48 6.80
CA THR A 208 -10.84 -1.09 7.52
C THR A 208 -10.89 0.39 7.83
N LEU A 209 -10.77 0.74 9.10
CA LEU A 209 -10.55 2.10 9.57
C LEU A 209 -9.08 2.27 9.92
N GLY A 210 -8.43 3.29 9.40
CA GLY A 210 -7.03 3.56 9.68
C GLY A 210 -6.73 5.01 10.01
N ILE A 211 -5.69 5.21 10.77
CA ILE A 211 -5.05 6.48 11.03
C ILE A 211 -3.53 6.30 11.01
N ASN A 212 -2.85 7.17 10.28
CA ASN A 212 -1.41 7.37 10.42
C ASN A 212 -1.15 8.85 10.66
N THR A 213 -0.37 9.16 11.67
CA THR A 213 0.11 10.52 11.90
C THR A 213 1.62 10.50 12.12
N GLN A 214 2.30 11.47 11.51
CA GLN A 214 3.75 11.64 11.61
C GLN A 214 4.03 13.08 12.03
N SER A 215 4.45 13.24 13.28
CA SER A 215 4.88 14.53 13.81
C SER A 215 6.40 14.64 13.75
N ARG A 216 6.92 15.74 13.20
CA ARG A 216 8.37 15.93 13.04
C ARG A 216 8.90 17.22 13.63
N ILE A 217 10.11 17.12 14.14
CA ILE A 217 10.94 18.24 14.60
C ILE A 217 12.11 18.37 13.63
N LEU A 218 12.29 19.59 13.09
CA LEU A 218 13.38 19.92 12.16
C LEU A 218 14.42 20.76 12.90
N PHE A 219 15.69 20.46 12.76
CA PHE A 219 16.79 21.20 13.38
C PHE A 219 18.03 21.28 12.47
N ASN A 220 18.95 22.15 12.81
CA ASN A 220 20.16 22.45 12.04
C ASN A 220 19.86 22.81 10.56
N ASN A 221 19.05 23.86 10.36
CA ASN A 221 18.59 24.31 9.04
C ASN A 221 17.96 23.17 8.20
N GLU A 222 17.11 22.37 8.84
CA GLU A 222 16.38 21.26 8.23
C GLU A 222 17.29 20.10 7.71
N LYS A 223 18.54 20.05 8.15
CA LYS A 223 19.45 18.94 7.81
C LYS A 223 19.13 17.68 8.58
N PHE A 224 18.57 17.82 9.77
CA PHE A 224 18.15 16.71 10.63
C PHE A 224 16.65 16.78 10.90
N GLU A 225 16.05 15.62 10.96
CA GLU A 225 14.63 15.43 11.22
C GLU A 225 14.45 14.33 12.25
N LEU A 226 13.69 14.61 13.30
CA LEU A 226 13.20 13.63 14.26
C LEU A 226 11.70 13.49 14.07
N THR A 227 11.25 12.29 13.71
CA THR A 227 9.83 12.00 13.43
C THR A 227 9.30 10.97 14.41
N PHE A 228 8.05 11.18 14.83
CA PHE A 228 7.27 10.30 15.70
C PHE A 228 6.06 9.77 14.90
N PRO A 229 6.20 8.64 14.19
CA PRO A 229 5.07 7.99 13.54
C PRO A 229 4.20 7.27 14.58
N LEU A 230 2.89 7.46 14.44
CA LEU A 230 1.85 6.75 15.18
C LEU A 230 0.81 6.24 14.20
N SER A 231 0.44 4.96 14.29
CA SER A 231 -0.58 4.38 13.43
C SER A 231 -1.55 3.51 14.22
N ALA A 232 -2.79 3.46 13.78
CA ALA A 232 -3.78 2.49 14.21
C ALA A 232 -4.58 2.01 13.01
N LEU A 233 -4.84 0.71 12.96
CA LEU A 233 -5.70 0.05 12.00
C LEU A 233 -6.74 -0.75 12.77
N VAL A 234 -8.01 -0.62 12.42
CA VAL A 234 -9.09 -1.50 12.89
C VAL A 234 -9.69 -2.17 11.67
N GLN A 235 -9.69 -3.47 11.65
CA GLN A 235 -10.41 -4.27 10.66
C GLN A 235 -11.65 -4.87 11.32
N HIS A 236 -12.78 -4.79 10.63
CA HIS A 236 -14.07 -5.29 11.08
C HIS A 236 -14.67 -6.24 10.07
N LEU A 237 -15.17 -7.38 10.56
CA LEU A 237 -16.05 -8.29 9.85
C LEU A 237 -17.35 -8.39 10.64
N GLY A 238 -18.49 -8.18 10.00
CA GLY A 238 -19.75 -8.19 10.69
C GLY A 238 -20.95 -8.26 9.76
N GLY A 239 -22.10 -7.84 10.28
CA GLY A 239 -23.37 -7.74 9.57
C GLY A 239 -24.55 -8.15 10.45
N GLU A 240 -25.51 -7.25 10.63
CA GLU A 240 -26.66 -7.44 11.55
C GLU A 240 -27.72 -8.42 11.03
N ASN A 241 -27.73 -8.71 9.71
CA ASN A 241 -28.84 -9.43 9.05
C ASN A 241 -28.41 -10.68 8.28
N LEU A 242 -27.29 -11.29 8.64
CA LEU A 242 -26.81 -12.49 7.96
C LEU A 242 -27.64 -13.71 8.36
N SER A 243 -28.08 -14.47 7.35
CA SER A 243 -28.81 -15.74 7.53
C SER A 243 -27.91 -16.92 7.92
N GLY A 244 -26.69 -16.66 8.43
CA GLY A 244 -25.69 -17.65 8.80
C GLY A 244 -25.14 -17.46 10.21
N ASN A 245 -24.47 -18.50 10.74
CA ASN A 245 -23.75 -18.44 12.02
C ASN A 245 -22.39 -17.74 11.86
N PHE A 246 -22.39 -16.48 11.44
CA PHE A 246 -21.18 -15.69 11.35
C PHE A 246 -20.98 -14.90 12.64
N ASN A 247 -19.78 -14.98 13.20
CA ASN A 247 -19.41 -14.14 14.32
C ASN A 247 -18.97 -12.76 13.82
N THR A 248 -19.43 -11.72 14.50
CA THR A 248 -18.87 -10.38 14.31
C THR A 248 -17.49 -10.33 14.95
N GLU A 249 -16.49 -9.95 14.19
CA GLU A 249 -15.10 -9.90 14.63
C GLU A 249 -14.46 -8.55 14.33
N SER A 250 -13.63 -8.10 15.24
CA SER A 250 -12.84 -6.88 15.06
C SER A 250 -11.45 -7.06 15.61
N TRP A 251 -10.48 -6.52 14.90
CA TRP A 251 -9.05 -6.57 15.26
C TRP A 251 -8.42 -5.22 15.14
N VAL A 252 -7.38 -4.99 15.93
CA VAL A 252 -6.59 -3.77 15.87
C VAL A 252 -5.10 -4.07 15.73
N ASN A 253 -4.45 -3.31 14.85
CA ASN A 253 -3.00 -3.12 14.86
C ASN A 253 -2.68 -1.69 15.30
N LEU A 254 -1.72 -1.54 16.19
CA LEU A 254 -1.17 -0.26 16.60
C LEU A 254 0.32 -0.21 16.26
N SER A 255 0.84 0.98 15.95
CA SER A 255 2.27 1.21 15.79
C SER A 255 2.66 2.54 16.43
N LEU A 256 3.77 2.52 17.16
CA LEU A 256 4.43 3.70 17.69
C LEU A 256 5.90 3.64 17.30
N GLY A 257 6.40 4.68 16.64
CA GLY A 257 7.77 4.71 16.15
C GLY A 257 8.55 5.94 16.53
N LEU A 258 9.85 5.83 16.32
CA LEU A 258 10.82 6.92 16.35
C LEU A 258 11.72 6.80 15.13
N LYS A 259 11.88 7.91 14.39
CA LYS A 259 12.73 7.96 13.19
C LYS A 259 13.63 9.19 13.27
N LEU A 260 14.93 8.99 13.17
CA LEU A 260 15.90 10.06 12.98
C LEU A 260 16.39 10.03 11.53
N ALA A 261 16.36 11.19 10.88
CA ALA A 261 16.78 11.30 9.49
C ALA A 261 17.79 12.44 9.30
N ARG A 262 18.66 12.28 8.30
CA ARG A 262 19.65 13.28 7.89
C ARG A 262 19.65 13.42 6.38
N HIS A 263 19.61 14.70 5.92
CA HIS A 263 19.81 15.06 4.53
C HIS A 263 21.29 15.39 4.29
N ILE A 264 21.92 14.72 3.31
CA ILE A 264 23.32 14.87 2.95
C ILE A 264 23.39 15.37 1.51
N GLY A 265 23.74 16.65 1.36
CA GLY A 265 23.72 17.31 0.04
C GLY A 265 22.30 17.32 -0.56
N LYS A 266 22.24 17.31 -1.91
CA LYS A 266 20.97 17.42 -2.65
C LYS A 266 20.28 16.08 -2.92
N HIS A 267 21.00 14.97 -2.82
CA HIS A 267 20.57 13.70 -3.40
C HIS A 267 20.54 12.52 -2.43
N MET A 268 21.07 12.68 -1.23
CA MET A 268 21.17 11.59 -0.28
C MET A 268 20.36 11.88 0.98
N HIS A 269 19.55 10.91 1.38
CA HIS A 269 18.81 10.92 2.62
C HIS A 269 19.06 9.59 3.34
N ILE A 270 19.42 9.66 4.60
CA ILE A 270 19.64 8.49 5.45
C ILE A 270 18.72 8.65 6.65
N SER A 271 18.02 7.60 7.00
CA SER A 271 17.24 7.54 8.23
C SER A 271 17.45 6.23 8.96
N SER A 272 17.29 6.28 10.27
CA SER A 272 17.23 5.12 11.16
C SER A 272 16.03 5.27 12.05
N GLY A 273 15.31 4.20 12.29
CA GLY A 273 14.12 4.21 13.12
C GLY A 273 13.83 2.86 13.73
N CYS A 274 12.82 2.85 14.58
CA CYS A 274 12.26 1.64 15.16
C CYS A 274 10.78 1.85 15.38
N ASP A 275 9.98 0.88 14.91
CA ASP A 275 8.54 0.82 15.18
C ASP A 275 8.26 -0.31 16.16
N PHE A 276 7.53 0.00 17.23
CA PHE A 276 6.89 -0.99 18.09
C PHE A 276 5.47 -1.22 17.59
N LEU A 277 5.11 -2.48 17.40
CA LEU A 277 3.84 -2.89 16.83
C LEU A 277 3.07 -3.73 17.84
N TYR A 278 1.76 -3.55 17.89
CA TYR A 278 0.87 -4.30 18.77
C TYR A 278 -0.36 -4.77 17.98
N TYR A 279 -0.78 -6.00 18.23
CA TYR A 279 -1.99 -6.60 17.70
C TYR A 279 -2.91 -6.99 18.85
N LYS A 280 -4.22 -6.79 18.67
CA LYS A 280 -5.23 -7.28 19.60
C LYS A 280 -6.52 -7.63 18.87
N SER A 281 -7.14 -8.79 19.21
CA SER A 281 -8.53 -9.08 18.93
C SER A 281 -9.41 -8.31 19.90
N LEU A 282 -10.38 -7.59 19.36
CA LEU A 282 -11.40 -6.87 20.16
C LEU A 282 -12.62 -7.75 20.44
N SER A 283 -12.73 -8.91 19.76
CA SER A 283 -13.80 -9.88 19.90
C SER A 283 -13.37 -11.03 20.82
N GLU A 284 -14.29 -11.51 21.65
CA GLU A 284 -14.05 -12.66 22.54
C GLU A 284 -13.79 -13.95 21.74
N SER A 285 -14.59 -14.16 20.69
CA SER A 285 -14.38 -15.25 19.71
C SER A 285 -13.75 -14.69 18.44
N THR A 286 -12.68 -15.29 17.96
CA THR A 286 -11.98 -14.88 16.75
C THR A 286 -11.45 -16.10 16.00
N HIS A 287 -11.48 -16.02 14.67
CA HIS A 287 -10.84 -17.03 13.81
C HIS A 287 -9.31 -16.82 13.73
N MET A 288 -8.80 -15.68 14.19
CA MET A 288 -7.36 -15.45 14.26
C MET A 288 -6.72 -16.33 15.34
N PRO A 289 -5.50 -16.85 15.11
CA PRO A 289 -4.89 -17.80 16.02
C PRO A 289 -4.43 -17.20 17.36
N PHE A 290 -4.38 -15.88 17.46
CA PHE A 290 -3.94 -15.16 18.65
C PHE A 290 -4.92 -14.07 19.03
N HIS A 291 -5.05 -13.79 20.35
CA HIS A 291 -5.85 -12.68 20.86
C HIS A 291 -5.06 -11.39 20.96
N GLU A 292 -3.77 -11.48 21.23
CA GLU A 292 -2.87 -10.33 21.29
C GLU A 292 -1.43 -10.74 20.94
N GLY A 293 -0.64 -9.79 20.48
CA GLY A 293 0.75 -10.00 20.14
C GLY A 293 1.49 -8.67 19.89
N TRP A 294 2.80 -8.76 19.78
CA TRP A 294 3.64 -7.59 19.56
C TRP A 294 4.79 -7.87 18.59
N ALA A 295 5.37 -6.80 18.04
CA ALA A 295 6.58 -6.89 17.26
C ALA A 295 7.44 -5.62 17.37
N TYR A 296 8.75 -5.77 17.09
CA TYR A 296 9.71 -4.69 16.92
C TYR A 296 10.26 -4.69 15.51
N PHE A 297 10.38 -3.51 14.93
CA PHE A 297 10.85 -3.31 13.57
C PHE A 297 11.89 -2.18 13.49
N PRO A 298 13.12 -2.35 14.04
CA PRO A 298 14.23 -1.43 13.84
C PRO A 298 14.73 -1.49 12.40
N TYR A 299 15.03 -0.32 11.81
CA TYR A 299 15.47 -0.22 10.42
C TYR A 299 16.48 0.90 10.18
N ILE A 300 17.21 0.75 9.08
CA ILE A 300 17.97 1.82 8.44
C ILE A 300 17.49 1.90 6.99
N GLU A 301 17.23 3.13 6.54
CA GLU A 301 16.79 3.39 5.18
C GLU A 301 17.63 4.50 4.55
N THR A 302 18.04 4.29 3.30
CA THR A 302 18.77 5.29 2.53
C THR A 302 18.12 5.49 1.18
N SER A 303 18.01 6.75 0.77
CA SER A 303 17.63 7.12 -0.59
C SER A 303 18.79 7.88 -1.22
N TYR A 304 19.19 7.46 -2.42
CA TYR A 304 20.19 8.14 -3.21
C TYR A 304 19.78 8.19 -4.68
N LYS A 305 19.51 9.40 -5.19
CA LYS A 305 19.00 9.61 -6.55
C LYS A 305 17.77 8.74 -6.85
N LYS A 306 17.96 7.69 -7.64
CA LYS A 306 16.91 6.76 -8.12
C LYS A 306 16.75 5.53 -7.24
N PHE A 307 17.59 5.35 -6.23
CA PHE A 307 17.63 4.18 -5.36
C PHE A 307 17.03 4.50 -4.00
N ASN A 308 16.26 3.56 -3.47
CA ASN A 308 15.85 3.51 -2.08
C ASN A 308 16.13 2.10 -1.55
N ILE A 309 16.84 2.01 -0.42
CA ILE A 309 17.18 0.74 0.22
C ILE A 309 16.82 0.84 1.68
N LYS A 310 16.05 -0.14 2.17
CA LYS A 310 15.72 -0.32 3.59
C LYS A 310 16.24 -1.68 4.05
N LEU A 311 16.96 -1.68 5.15
CA LEU A 311 17.34 -2.88 5.91
C LEU A 311 16.66 -2.83 7.26
N ALA A 312 16.02 -3.92 7.66
CA ALA A 312 15.34 -4.00 8.94
C ALA A 312 15.56 -5.38 9.61
N PHE A 313 15.40 -5.38 10.90
CA PHE A 313 15.24 -6.57 11.69
C PHE A 313 13.81 -6.61 12.23
N TYR A 314 13.21 -7.78 12.27
CA TYR A 314 11.87 -7.98 12.80
C TYR A 314 11.88 -9.07 13.83
N ASP A 315 11.32 -8.80 15.01
CA ASP A 315 11.12 -9.76 16.10
C ASP A 315 9.69 -9.63 16.59
N SER A 316 8.97 -10.75 16.60
CA SER A 316 7.55 -10.76 16.92
C SER A 316 7.17 -11.96 17.79
N LYS A 317 6.16 -11.75 18.62
CA LYS A 317 5.49 -12.78 19.40
C LYS A 317 3.99 -12.67 19.21
N ASP A 318 3.35 -13.78 18.78
CA ASP A 318 1.90 -13.91 18.61
C ASP A 318 1.27 -12.80 17.74
N PHE A 319 2.06 -12.15 16.89
CA PHE A 319 1.64 -10.99 16.12
C PHE A 319 0.88 -11.36 14.86
N VAL A 320 -0.24 -10.67 14.63
CA VAL A 320 -1.04 -10.73 13.40
C VAL A 320 -0.98 -9.37 12.71
N SER A 321 -0.51 -9.36 11.48
CA SER A 321 -0.54 -8.20 10.61
C SER A 321 -1.80 -8.23 9.76
N LEU A 322 -2.70 -7.26 9.93
CA LEU A 322 -4.02 -7.27 9.27
C LEU A 322 -3.93 -6.97 7.78
N LEU A 323 -3.10 -6.01 7.37
CA LEU A 323 -2.93 -5.61 5.97
C LEU A 323 -1.51 -5.80 5.43
N GLY A 324 -0.57 -6.24 6.27
CA GLY A 324 0.82 -6.43 5.88
C GLY A 324 1.07 -7.75 5.15
N SER A 325 2.32 -7.91 4.71
CA SER A 325 2.74 -9.18 4.10
C SER A 325 2.62 -10.35 5.09
N PRO A 326 2.19 -11.55 4.65
CA PRO A 326 2.12 -12.74 5.49
C PRO A 326 3.43 -13.11 6.17
N HIS A 327 4.56 -12.65 5.65
CA HIS A 327 5.88 -12.86 6.26
C HIS A 327 6.01 -12.22 7.65
N PHE A 328 5.19 -11.21 7.96
CA PHE A 328 5.15 -10.57 9.27
C PHE A 328 4.17 -11.23 10.26
N ASN A 329 3.37 -12.20 9.82
CA ASN A 329 2.49 -12.96 10.69
C ASN A 329 3.24 -14.03 11.52
N ASN A 330 2.72 -14.30 12.72
CA ASN A 330 3.13 -15.45 13.52
C ASN A 330 2.32 -16.71 13.23
N PHE A 331 1.68 -16.81 12.07
CA PHE A 331 1.00 -17.99 11.59
C PHE A 331 1.22 -18.17 10.08
N SER A 332 0.90 -19.37 9.58
CA SER A 332 0.99 -19.69 8.16
C SER A 332 -0.34 -19.42 7.46
N THR A 333 -0.30 -18.71 6.33
CA THR A 333 -1.46 -18.60 5.43
C THR A 333 -1.53 -19.75 4.41
N ASN A 334 -0.48 -20.59 4.33
CA ASN A 334 -0.38 -21.71 3.42
C ASN A 334 -0.72 -23.05 4.09
N THR A 335 -0.47 -23.18 5.38
CA THR A 335 -0.71 -24.41 6.16
C THR A 335 -1.70 -24.09 7.28
N GLU A 336 -2.86 -24.67 7.20
CA GLU A 336 -3.94 -24.47 8.16
C GLU A 336 -3.50 -24.83 9.60
N ASN A 337 -3.86 -23.97 10.56
CA ASN A 337 -3.57 -24.11 11.99
C ASN A 337 -2.07 -24.22 12.35
N LEU A 338 -1.16 -23.82 11.46
CA LEU A 338 0.26 -23.75 11.78
C LEU A 338 0.60 -22.37 12.33
N VAL A 339 0.99 -22.31 13.60
CA VAL A 339 1.33 -21.08 14.31
C VAL A 339 2.78 -21.09 14.77
N PHE A 340 3.35 -19.90 15.00
CA PHE A 340 4.72 -19.67 15.43
C PHE A 340 4.67 -18.69 16.60
N GLU A 341 4.89 -19.15 17.82
CA GLU A 341 4.84 -18.29 19.01
C GLU A 341 5.78 -17.07 18.87
N ARG A 342 6.98 -17.28 18.37
CA ARG A 342 7.96 -16.22 18.11
C ARG A 342 8.59 -16.38 16.74
N ALA A 343 8.78 -15.26 16.04
CA ALA A 343 9.45 -15.25 14.74
C ALA A 343 10.42 -14.07 14.67
N THR A 344 11.65 -14.36 14.20
CA THR A 344 12.68 -13.32 13.96
C THR A 344 13.17 -13.42 12.53
N GLN A 345 13.28 -12.26 11.84
CA GLN A 345 13.76 -12.23 10.47
C GLN A 345 14.52 -10.93 10.15
N TYR A 346 15.40 -11.01 9.18
CA TYR A 346 15.97 -9.84 8.51
C TYR A 346 15.13 -9.53 7.27
N TYR A 347 14.88 -8.25 7.06
CA TYR A 347 14.14 -7.74 5.92
C TYR A 347 15.00 -6.78 5.13
N LEU A 348 14.98 -6.92 3.80
CA LEU A 348 15.58 -5.98 2.87
C LEU A 348 14.53 -5.58 1.84
N ARG A 349 14.40 -4.29 1.57
CA ARG A 349 13.73 -3.74 0.40
C ARG A 349 14.69 -2.86 -0.37
N ALA A 350 14.86 -3.12 -1.65
CA ALA A 350 15.59 -2.27 -2.56
C ALA A 350 14.66 -1.87 -3.71
N MET A 351 14.60 -0.58 -4.03
CA MET A 351 13.79 -0.02 -5.11
C MET A 351 14.65 0.87 -6.00
N TYR A 352 14.41 0.78 -7.30
CA TYR A 352 15.01 1.65 -8.30
C TYR A 352 13.92 2.22 -9.19
N ARG A 353 13.77 3.55 -9.23
CA ARG A 353 12.78 4.24 -10.06
C ARG A 353 13.47 4.90 -11.27
N GLN A 354 13.03 4.53 -12.45
CA GLN A 354 13.44 5.15 -13.71
C GLN A 354 12.27 5.95 -14.30
N LYS A 355 12.44 7.27 -14.43
CA LYS A 355 11.51 8.08 -15.21
C LYS A 355 11.82 7.87 -16.68
N ILE A 356 10.85 7.40 -17.46
CA ILE A 356 10.97 7.14 -18.90
C ILE A 356 10.52 8.37 -19.69
N ALA A 357 9.38 8.98 -19.26
CA ALA A 357 8.81 10.18 -19.85
C ALA A 357 8.16 11.05 -18.76
N LYS A 358 7.61 12.21 -19.13
CA LYS A 358 6.95 13.12 -18.17
C LYS A 358 5.85 12.43 -17.38
N ALA A 359 5.08 11.57 -18.04
CA ALA A 359 3.93 10.86 -17.48
C ALA A 359 4.18 9.35 -17.28
N CYS A 360 5.45 8.89 -17.38
CA CYS A 360 5.76 7.47 -17.36
C CYS A 360 7.02 7.19 -16.54
N SER A 361 6.93 6.23 -15.62
CA SER A 361 8.06 5.74 -14.84
C SER A 361 7.98 4.23 -14.64
N THR A 362 9.13 3.60 -14.43
CA THR A 362 9.23 2.20 -14.09
C THR A 362 9.90 2.05 -12.74
N ASP A 363 9.30 1.26 -11.86
CA ASP A 363 9.85 0.86 -10.59
C ASP A 363 10.33 -0.59 -10.67
N PHE A 364 11.58 -0.83 -10.30
CA PHE A 364 12.13 -2.14 -10.06
C PHE A 364 12.29 -2.29 -8.55
N TYR A 365 11.82 -3.40 -8.00
CA TYR A 365 11.98 -3.65 -6.58
C TYR A 365 12.36 -5.08 -6.27
N VAL A 366 13.03 -5.25 -5.15
CA VAL A 366 13.35 -6.53 -4.53
C VAL A 366 12.98 -6.44 -3.06
N GLN A 367 12.30 -7.45 -2.56
CA GLN A 367 12.09 -7.65 -1.12
C GLN A 367 12.66 -9.01 -0.72
N ILE A 368 13.37 -9.05 0.39
CA ILE A 368 13.97 -10.29 0.91
C ILE A 368 13.57 -10.45 2.37
N PHE A 369 13.06 -11.63 2.70
CA PHE A 369 12.69 -12.06 4.03
C PHE A 369 13.58 -13.24 4.43
N LYS A 370 14.62 -12.96 5.19
CA LYS A 370 15.51 -14.00 5.74
C LYS A 370 15.03 -14.38 7.13
N GLN A 371 14.20 -15.40 7.19
CA GLN A 371 13.71 -15.98 8.43
C GLN A 371 14.83 -16.70 9.16
N ASN A 372 14.97 -16.45 10.47
CA ASN A 372 15.83 -17.23 11.36
C ASN A 372 15.15 -18.58 11.69
N ARG A 373 15.82 -19.38 12.54
CA ARG A 373 15.21 -20.63 13.01
C ARG A 373 13.85 -20.35 13.65
N ILE A 374 12.84 -21.10 13.24
CA ILE A 374 11.46 -20.95 13.69
C ILE A 374 10.91 -22.31 14.11
N THR A 375 10.14 -22.32 15.19
CA THR A 375 9.40 -23.48 15.66
C THR A 375 7.92 -23.20 15.49
N GLY A 376 7.26 -24.07 14.72
CA GLY A 376 5.81 -24.02 14.51
C GLY A 376 5.11 -25.10 15.32
N ASP A 377 3.92 -24.78 15.78
CA ASP A 377 2.99 -25.71 16.44
C ASP A 377 1.75 -25.87 15.58
N ARG A 378 1.30 -27.11 15.43
CA ARG A 378 0.07 -27.46 14.70
C ARG A 378 -0.66 -28.52 15.50
N PRO A 379 -1.92 -28.27 15.95
CA PRO A 379 -2.69 -29.22 16.73
C PRO A 379 -2.76 -30.62 16.07
N GLY A 380 -2.43 -31.66 16.82
CA GLY A 380 -2.44 -33.04 16.35
C GLY A 380 -1.22 -33.47 15.51
N PHE A 381 -0.20 -32.62 15.37
CA PHE A 381 1.03 -32.92 14.65
C PHE A 381 2.27 -32.67 15.52
N GLU A 382 3.40 -33.26 15.14
CA GLU A 382 4.69 -32.95 15.76
C GLU A 382 5.11 -31.50 15.47
N LYS A 383 5.86 -30.91 16.38
CA LYS A 383 6.39 -29.55 16.22
C LYS A 383 7.23 -29.42 14.95
N VAL A 384 6.87 -28.44 14.12
CA VAL A 384 7.60 -28.14 12.89
C VAL A 384 8.80 -27.26 13.21
N ILE A 385 10.00 -27.78 13.09
CA ILE A 385 11.25 -27.01 13.25
C ILE A 385 11.80 -26.71 11.85
N ARG A 386 12.05 -25.45 11.53
CA ARG A 386 12.73 -25.02 10.30
C ARG A 386 13.98 -24.22 10.65
N ASN A 387 15.13 -24.72 10.20
CA ASN A 387 16.39 -23.99 10.24
C ASN A 387 16.32 -22.91 9.20
N GLY A 388 16.35 -21.66 9.57
CA GLY A 388 16.24 -20.47 8.74
C GLY A 388 16.05 -20.66 7.22
N PHE A 389 15.19 -19.88 6.62
CA PHE A 389 14.90 -19.92 5.19
C PHE A 389 14.86 -18.54 4.56
N LEU A 390 14.97 -18.48 3.25
CA LEU A 390 14.93 -17.26 2.48
C LEU A 390 13.68 -17.26 1.59
N SER A 391 12.87 -16.22 1.70
CA SER A 391 11.79 -15.88 0.76
C SER A 391 12.11 -14.54 0.13
N PHE A 392 11.78 -14.34 -1.13
CA PHE A 392 12.00 -13.06 -1.79
C PHE A 392 10.94 -12.77 -2.84
N SER A 393 10.80 -11.49 -3.15
CA SER A 393 9.93 -10.95 -4.19
C SER A 393 10.77 -10.07 -5.10
N ILE A 394 10.60 -10.22 -6.41
CA ILE A 394 11.19 -9.36 -7.42
C ILE A 394 10.07 -8.82 -8.29
N GLY A 395 10.03 -7.50 -8.50
CA GLY A 395 8.96 -6.91 -9.27
C GLY A 395 9.41 -5.77 -10.16
N VAL A 396 8.65 -5.60 -11.25
CA VAL A 396 8.72 -4.47 -12.16
C VAL A 396 7.34 -3.90 -12.29
N ILE A 397 7.19 -2.58 -12.09
CA ILE A 397 5.93 -1.86 -12.21
C ILE A 397 6.15 -0.69 -13.17
N LEU A 398 5.43 -0.69 -14.29
CA LEU A 398 5.32 0.46 -15.19
C LEU A 398 4.15 1.32 -14.74
N ASN A 399 4.43 2.57 -14.39
CA ASN A 399 3.43 3.53 -13.96
C ASN A 399 3.23 4.58 -15.06
N ILE A 400 1.99 4.79 -15.48
CA ILE A 400 1.57 5.87 -16.37
C ILE A 400 0.55 6.71 -15.60
N ASP A 401 0.85 8.00 -15.49
CA ASP A 401 -0.04 8.99 -14.87
C ASP A 401 -0.06 10.22 -15.78
N HIS A 402 -1.13 10.35 -16.54
CA HIS A 402 -1.26 11.37 -17.57
C HIS A 402 -2.63 12.04 -17.53
N SER A 403 -2.64 13.37 -17.61
CA SER A 403 -3.85 14.17 -17.66
C SER A 403 -3.84 15.03 -18.91
N ILE A 404 -4.98 15.08 -19.61
CA ILE A 404 -5.21 15.85 -20.82
C ILE A 404 -6.38 16.81 -20.57
N THR A 405 -6.16 18.10 -20.77
CA THR A 405 -7.27 19.08 -20.72
C THR A 405 -8.16 18.91 -21.93
N LEU A 406 -9.42 18.53 -21.69
CA LEU A 406 -10.42 18.42 -22.74
C LEU A 406 -11.09 19.74 -23.01
N LYS A 407 -11.45 20.48 -21.96
CA LYS A 407 -12.19 21.75 -22.09
C LYS A 407 -12.03 22.64 -20.86
N HIS A 408 -12.03 23.94 -21.11
CA HIS A 408 -12.16 24.97 -20.09
C HIS A 408 -13.45 25.75 -20.36
N PHE A 409 -14.40 25.73 -19.43
CA PHE A 409 -15.69 26.39 -19.59
C PHE A 409 -15.58 27.84 -19.07
N THR A 410 -15.34 28.80 -19.96
CA THR A 410 -15.32 30.22 -19.61
C THR A 410 -16.71 30.73 -19.25
N LYS A 411 -16.87 31.61 -18.25
CA LYS A 411 -18.11 32.37 -18.07
C LYS A 411 -18.38 33.19 -19.34
N LYS A 412 -19.54 33.04 -19.98
CA LYS A 412 -20.05 34.07 -20.90
C LYS A 412 -20.18 35.35 -20.08
N THR A 413 -19.31 36.31 -20.25
CA THR A 413 -19.55 37.69 -19.86
C THR A 413 -20.70 38.20 -20.75
N ASN A 414 -21.92 38.25 -20.21
CA ASN A 414 -22.98 39.03 -20.80
C ASN A 414 -22.53 40.49 -20.71
N HIS A 415 -21.91 41.01 -21.76
CA HIS A 415 -21.82 42.45 -21.92
C HIS A 415 -23.28 42.95 -22.10
N PRO A 416 -23.78 43.84 -21.23
CA PRO A 416 -25.03 44.55 -21.52
C PRO A 416 -24.76 45.35 -22.78
N SER A 417 -25.52 45.06 -23.84
CA SER A 417 -25.56 45.96 -24.98
C SER A 417 -26.06 47.31 -24.50
N THR A 418 -25.17 48.25 -24.36
CA THR A 418 -25.53 49.68 -24.30
C THR A 418 -26.16 49.99 -25.65
N GLN A 419 -27.51 49.93 -25.73
CA GLN A 419 -28.24 50.66 -26.72
C GLN A 419 -28.06 52.14 -26.39
N ALA A 420 -27.33 52.84 -27.25
CA ALA A 420 -27.31 54.25 -27.30
C ALA A 420 -28.59 54.69 -28.11
N ASP A 421 -29.46 55.41 -27.45
CA ASP A 421 -30.45 56.29 -28.10
C ASP A 421 -29.79 57.61 -28.52
#